data_814b2ca9fdf2d4fdbcad63fcb9b61f9f
#
_entry.id   814b2ca9fdf2d4fdbcad63fcb9b61f9f
#
_cell.length_a   1.000
_cell.length_b   1.000
_cell.length_c   1.000
_cell.angle_alpha   90.00
_cell.angle_beta   90.00
_cell.angle_gamma   90.00
#
_symmetry.space_group_name_H-M   'P 1'
#
loop_
_entity.id
_entity.type
_entity.pdbx_description
1 polymer ?
#
loop_
_entity_poly.entity_id
_entity_poly.type
_entity_poly.pdbx_seq_one_letter_code
_entity_poly.pdbx_strand_id
1 'polypeptide(L)'
;ASSQLEMSYFDVVLMRKDPPMNMEYIYTTYLLDRVQKLGTLVVNHPTSLRNANEKLFATQFNDCITPYLVTQQQAVLNEFIDEHKQVVVKPLDGMAGDSIFQVNYDDANRNVILETITQLDQRTVMAQKLIPEYVDGDKRVLLINGEPILYALLRVPLKGELRANLAKGGAGQGIELNARDRYICEQIKPALQDMQLCFVGIDIIGKYLTEINVTSPTGIRELDKMYDLNISETLFDHLESQLKAG
;
A
#
# COMPACT_ATOMS: atom_id res chain seq x y z
N ALA A 1 -24.79 17.90 20.96
CA ALA A 1 -25.73 16.81 20.83
C ALA A 1 -25.20 15.88 19.72
N SER A 2 -25.02 14.59 20.00
CA SER A 2 -24.73 13.58 18.97
C SER A 2 -26.05 13.15 18.36
N SER A 3 -26.18 13.16 17.03
CA SER A 3 -27.28 12.55 16.30
C SER A 3 -26.81 11.23 15.69
N GLN A 4 -27.66 10.22 15.70
CA GLN A 4 -27.41 8.98 14.97
C GLN A 4 -28.14 9.09 13.62
N LEU A 5 -27.42 8.83 12.53
CA LEU A 5 -27.93 8.75 11.17
C LEU A 5 -27.64 7.36 10.62
N GLU A 6 -28.54 6.84 9.81
CA GLU A 6 -28.26 5.64 9.02
C GLU A 6 -27.22 5.94 7.95
N MET A 7 -26.31 5.01 7.70
CA MET A 7 -25.25 5.22 6.69
C MET A 7 -25.81 5.36 5.27
N SER A 8 -26.96 4.77 4.99
CA SER A 8 -27.71 4.91 3.73
C SER A 8 -28.29 6.30 3.49
N TYR A 9 -28.22 7.19 4.49
CA TYR A 9 -28.56 8.62 4.32
C TYR A 9 -27.54 9.39 3.49
N PHE A 10 -26.31 8.88 3.40
CA PHE A 10 -25.23 9.54 2.69
C PHE A 10 -25.12 9.02 1.24
N ASP A 11 -24.84 9.91 0.30
CA ASP A 11 -24.58 9.55 -1.10
C ASP A 11 -23.27 8.78 -1.24
N VAL A 12 -22.23 9.17 -0.45
CA VAL A 12 -20.89 8.58 -0.47
C VAL A 12 -20.40 8.31 0.95
N VAL A 13 -19.78 7.16 1.15
CA VAL A 13 -19.04 6.80 2.38
C VAL A 13 -17.59 6.47 2.02
N LEU A 14 -16.64 7.21 2.55
CA LEU A 14 -15.21 6.95 2.39
C LEU A 14 -14.72 6.05 3.53
N MET A 15 -14.37 4.79 3.22
CA MET A 15 -13.76 3.88 4.18
C MET A 15 -12.26 4.15 4.28
N ARG A 16 -11.89 5.06 5.19
CA ARG A 16 -10.50 5.49 5.39
C ARG A 16 -9.95 5.11 6.77
N LYS A 17 -10.43 3.98 7.29
CA LYS A 17 -9.88 3.41 8.52
C LYS A 17 -8.49 2.85 8.26
N ASP A 18 -7.54 3.18 9.13
CA ASP A 18 -6.19 2.64 9.08
C ASP A 18 -6.17 1.12 9.36
N PRO A 19 -5.20 0.37 8.79
CA PRO A 19 -4.89 -0.98 9.24
C PRO A 19 -4.63 -1.02 10.76
N PRO A 20 -4.64 -2.19 11.42
CA PRO A 20 -4.49 -3.51 10.79
C PRO A 20 -5.79 -4.05 10.19
N MET A 21 -5.65 -4.85 9.14
CA MET A 21 -6.75 -5.59 8.52
C MET A 21 -7.10 -6.81 9.39
N ASN A 22 -7.65 -6.55 10.58
CA ASN A 22 -8.11 -7.56 11.52
C ASN A 22 -9.59 -7.90 11.33
N MET A 23 -10.15 -8.78 12.15
CA MET A 23 -11.54 -9.20 12.02
C MET A 23 -12.53 -8.04 12.21
N GLU A 24 -12.23 -7.04 13.06
CA GLU A 24 -13.06 -5.84 13.22
C GLU A 24 -13.09 -4.97 11.94
N TYR A 25 -11.95 -4.90 11.24
CA TYR A 25 -11.89 -4.26 9.92
C TYR A 25 -12.77 -5.03 8.91
N ILE A 26 -12.63 -6.35 8.86
CA ILE A 26 -13.41 -7.23 7.98
C ILE A 26 -14.91 -7.08 8.26
N TYR A 27 -15.34 -7.12 9.55
CA TYR A 27 -16.74 -6.91 9.92
C TYR A 27 -17.27 -5.55 9.46
N THR A 28 -16.47 -4.49 9.59
CA THR A 28 -16.83 -3.17 9.09
C THR A 28 -17.08 -3.22 7.57
N THR A 29 -16.24 -3.90 6.80
CA THR A 29 -16.45 -4.02 5.35
C THR A 29 -17.71 -4.82 4.98
N TYR A 30 -18.10 -5.84 5.77
CA TYR A 30 -19.38 -6.56 5.57
C TYR A 30 -20.59 -5.66 5.82
N LEU A 31 -20.53 -4.76 6.80
CA LEU A 31 -21.57 -3.78 7.02
C LEU A 31 -21.65 -2.77 5.87
N LEU A 32 -20.51 -2.32 5.37
CA LEU A 32 -20.43 -1.42 4.21
C LEU A 32 -20.94 -2.06 2.92
N ASP A 33 -20.78 -3.36 2.70
CA ASP A 33 -21.42 -4.09 1.58
C ASP A 33 -22.95 -3.94 1.61
N ARG A 34 -23.56 -3.91 2.80
CA ARG A 34 -25.00 -3.70 2.96
C ARG A 34 -25.40 -2.28 2.65
N VAL A 35 -24.61 -1.32 3.10
CA VAL A 35 -24.84 0.12 2.82
C VAL A 35 -24.77 0.38 1.31
N GLN A 36 -23.81 -0.21 0.62
CA GLN A 36 -23.68 -0.12 -0.83
C GLN A 36 -24.90 -0.70 -1.57
N LYS A 37 -25.45 -1.83 -1.11
CA LYS A 37 -26.67 -2.42 -1.68
C LYS A 37 -27.91 -1.54 -1.48
N LEU A 38 -27.88 -0.59 -0.56
CA LEU A 38 -28.95 0.39 -0.34
C LEU A 38 -28.79 1.66 -1.20
N GLY A 39 -27.74 1.72 -2.04
CA GLY A 39 -27.53 2.80 -3.01
C GLY A 39 -26.43 3.80 -2.63
N THR A 40 -25.83 3.71 -1.45
CA THR A 40 -24.70 4.57 -1.07
C THR A 40 -23.42 4.11 -1.78
N LEU A 41 -22.70 5.01 -2.43
CA LEU A 41 -21.39 4.72 -2.99
C LEU A 41 -20.35 4.56 -1.86
N VAL A 42 -19.77 3.37 -1.72
CA VAL A 42 -18.72 3.13 -0.73
C VAL A 42 -17.35 3.08 -1.41
N VAL A 43 -16.39 3.90 -0.96
CA VAL A 43 -15.06 4.06 -1.55
C VAL A 43 -13.97 3.78 -0.50
N ASN A 44 -13.05 2.89 -0.77
CA ASN A 44 -12.98 1.91 -1.88
C ASN A 44 -14.02 0.79 -1.70
N HIS A 45 -14.30 0.04 -2.77
CA HIS A 45 -15.29 -1.03 -2.74
C HIS A 45 -15.00 -2.03 -1.61
N PRO A 46 -15.97 -2.36 -0.73
CA PRO A 46 -15.72 -3.12 0.50
C PRO A 46 -15.14 -4.53 0.26
N THR A 47 -15.62 -5.23 -0.77
CA THR A 47 -15.07 -6.55 -1.15
C THR A 47 -13.64 -6.44 -1.62
N SER A 48 -13.31 -5.39 -2.35
CA SER A 48 -11.95 -5.16 -2.87
C SER A 48 -10.97 -4.80 -1.77
N LEU A 49 -11.40 -4.05 -0.75
CA LEU A 49 -10.61 -3.81 0.45
C LEU A 49 -10.20 -5.13 1.14
N ARG A 50 -11.11 -6.11 1.22
CA ARG A 50 -10.79 -7.44 1.78
C ARG A 50 -9.84 -8.26 0.90
N ASN A 51 -9.93 -8.11 -0.41
CA ASN A 51 -9.22 -8.96 -1.37
C ASN A 51 -7.85 -8.39 -1.78
N ALA A 52 -7.60 -7.11 -1.58
CA ALA A 52 -6.37 -6.43 -1.96
C ALA A 52 -5.47 -6.21 -0.74
N ASN A 53 -4.76 -7.26 -0.30
CA ASN A 53 -3.66 -7.06 0.66
C ASN A 53 -2.57 -6.22 0.01
N GLU A 54 -2.11 -5.16 0.66
CA GLU A 54 -1.20 -4.14 0.10
C GLU A 54 0.11 -4.70 -0.47
N LYS A 55 0.60 -5.82 0.08
CA LYS A 55 1.85 -6.47 -0.34
C LYS A 55 1.60 -7.56 -1.35
N LEU A 56 0.59 -8.42 -1.10
CA LEU A 56 0.25 -9.53 -2.00
C LEU A 56 -0.35 -9.04 -3.32
N PHE A 57 -1.14 -7.97 -3.30
CA PHE A 57 -1.74 -7.45 -4.53
C PHE A 57 -0.68 -6.97 -5.52
N ALA A 58 0.42 -6.37 -5.03
CA ALA A 58 1.54 -5.97 -5.87
C ALA A 58 2.18 -7.15 -6.62
N THR A 59 2.09 -8.37 -6.09
CA THR A 59 2.71 -9.56 -6.71
C THR A 59 2.04 -10.01 -8.01
N GLN A 60 0.87 -9.50 -8.34
CA GLN A 60 0.21 -9.77 -9.61
C GLN A 60 0.90 -9.08 -10.81
N PHE A 61 1.79 -8.10 -10.55
CA PHE A 61 2.44 -7.27 -11.57
C PHE A 61 3.93 -7.63 -11.69
N ASN A 62 4.22 -8.82 -12.20
CA ASN A 62 5.57 -9.41 -12.23
C ASN A 62 6.63 -8.51 -12.86
N ASP A 63 6.29 -7.75 -13.90
CA ASP A 63 7.23 -6.84 -14.58
C ASP A 63 7.52 -5.56 -13.76
N CYS A 64 6.76 -5.36 -12.69
CA CYS A 64 6.86 -4.17 -11.84
C CYS A 64 7.54 -4.41 -10.50
N ILE A 65 7.74 -5.66 -10.08
CA ILE A 65 8.26 -6.02 -8.75
C ILE A 65 9.64 -6.71 -8.84
N THR A 66 10.33 -6.79 -7.69
CA THR A 66 11.54 -7.60 -7.55
C THR A 66 11.18 -9.07 -7.30
N PRO A 67 12.13 -10.01 -7.42
CA PRO A 67 11.95 -11.38 -6.94
C PRO A 67 11.43 -11.39 -5.51
N TYR A 68 10.43 -12.22 -5.25
CA TYR A 68 9.77 -12.34 -3.95
C TYR A 68 9.40 -13.79 -3.64
N LEU A 69 9.16 -14.04 -2.36
CA LEU A 69 8.67 -15.31 -1.83
C LEU A 69 7.64 -15.02 -0.73
N VAL A 70 6.57 -15.79 -0.69
CA VAL A 70 5.56 -15.74 0.38
C VAL A 70 5.46 -17.11 1.01
N THR A 71 5.86 -17.23 2.27
CA THR A 71 5.87 -18.51 3.00
C THR A 71 5.89 -18.26 4.51
N GLN A 72 5.56 -19.27 5.29
CA GLN A 72 5.80 -19.31 6.72
C GLN A 72 7.05 -20.18 7.07
N GLN A 73 7.57 -20.95 6.12
CA GLN A 73 8.61 -21.94 6.34
C GLN A 73 10.00 -21.28 6.34
N GLN A 74 10.71 -21.32 7.48
CA GLN A 74 12.03 -20.75 7.63
C GLN A 74 13.07 -21.40 6.71
N ALA A 75 12.93 -22.72 6.45
CA ALA A 75 13.83 -23.42 5.53
C ALA A 75 13.79 -22.81 4.13
N VAL A 76 12.58 -22.54 3.60
CA VAL A 76 12.38 -21.95 2.27
C VAL A 76 12.82 -20.48 2.23
N LEU A 77 12.62 -19.72 3.34
CA LEU A 77 13.16 -18.37 3.49
C LEU A 77 14.69 -18.37 3.44
N ASN A 78 15.33 -19.35 4.10
CA ASN A 78 16.78 -19.50 4.10
C ASN A 78 17.33 -19.75 2.69
N GLU A 79 16.70 -20.60 1.89
CA GLU A 79 17.08 -20.83 0.49
C GLU A 79 16.98 -19.54 -0.35
N PHE A 80 15.89 -18.79 -0.19
CA PHE A 80 15.70 -17.51 -0.88
C PHE A 80 16.73 -16.45 -0.48
N ILE A 81 17.13 -16.41 0.81
CA ILE A 81 18.19 -15.51 1.29
C ILE A 81 19.54 -15.93 0.72
N ASP A 82 19.82 -17.24 0.66
CA ASP A 82 21.09 -17.76 0.09
C ASP A 82 21.19 -17.46 -1.42
N GLU A 83 20.08 -17.49 -2.15
CA GLU A 83 20.04 -17.13 -3.56
C GLU A 83 20.27 -15.63 -3.78
N HIS A 84 19.50 -14.79 -3.09
CA HIS A 84 19.46 -13.35 -3.37
C HIS A 84 20.43 -12.52 -2.55
N LYS A 85 21.11 -13.09 -1.54
CA LYS A 85 22.14 -12.52 -0.66
C LYS A 85 21.64 -11.43 0.29
N GLN A 86 20.78 -10.53 -0.16
CA GLN A 86 20.20 -9.45 0.63
C GLN A 86 18.70 -9.39 0.35
N VAL A 87 17.91 -9.56 1.39
CA VAL A 87 16.44 -9.56 1.29
C VAL A 87 15.83 -8.67 2.36
N VAL A 88 14.61 -8.26 2.11
CA VAL A 88 13.74 -7.64 3.11
C VAL A 88 12.65 -8.65 3.45
N VAL A 89 12.49 -8.97 4.74
CA VAL A 89 11.42 -9.83 5.24
C VAL A 89 10.42 -8.98 6.01
N LYS A 90 9.14 -9.12 5.69
CA LYS A 90 8.07 -8.29 6.24
C LYS A 90 6.77 -9.10 6.46
N PRO A 91 5.99 -8.80 7.52
CA PRO A 91 4.69 -9.41 7.71
C PRO A 91 3.69 -8.88 6.67
N LEU A 92 2.68 -9.66 6.32
CA LEU A 92 1.66 -9.28 5.35
C LEU A 92 0.65 -8.28 5.90
N ASP A 93 0.46 -8.25 7.20
CA ASP A 93 -0.51 -7.43 7.95
C ASP A 93 0.14 -6.24 8.69
N GLY A 94 1.47 -6.06 8.55
CA GLY A 94 2.20 -4.94 9.14
C GLY A 94 1.99 -3.64 8.39
N MET A 95 1.92 -2.51 9.12
CA MET A 95 1.79 -1.16 8.56
C MET A 95 2.93 -0.25 9.05
N ALA A 96 3.10 0.90 8.40
CA ALA A 96 4.05 1.93 8.79
C ALA A 96 5.51 1.45 8.99
N GLY A 97 5.90 0.38 8.29
CA GLY A 97 7.25 -0.19 8.38
C GLY A 97 7.52 -1.01 9.64
N ASP A 98 6.48 -1.37 10.40
CA ASP A 98 6.66 -2.21 11.60
C ASP A 98 7.06 -3.64 11.23
N SER A 99 8.04 -4.17 11.97
CA SER A 99 8.57 -5.53 11.79
C SER A 99 9.15 -5.81 10.39
N ILE A 100 9.71 -4.80 9.73
CA ILE A 100 10.47 -4.97 8.48
C ILE A 100 11.94 -5.19 8.84
N PHE A 101 12.51 -6.32 8.38
CA PHE A 101 13.90 -6.67 8.60
C PHE A 101 14.64 -6.78 7.27
N GLN A 102 15.79 -6.11 7.18
CA GLN A 102 16.80 -6.46 6.19
C GLN A 102 17.60 -7.65 6.73
N VAL A 103 17.74 -8.68 5.92
CA VAL A 103 18.48 -9.89 6.28
C VAL A 103 19.52 -10.17 5.20
N ASN A 104 20.77 -10.25 5.61
CA ASN A 104 21.88 -10.66 4.76
C ASN A 104 22.13 -12.17 4.90
N TYR A 105 22.68 -12.79 3.86
CA TYR A 105 22.98 -14.24 3.87
C TYR A 105 23.95 -14.66 4.99
N ASP A 106 24.82 -13.76 5.43
CA ASP A 106 25.84 -13.96 6.46
C ASP A 106 25.50 -13.29 7.81
N ASP A 107 24.24 -12.84 7.98
CA ASP A 107 23.79 -12.22 9.23
C ASP A 107 23.75 -13.25 10.37
N ALA A 108 24.51 -13.00 11.43
CA ALA A 108 24.55 -13.86 12.62
C ALA A 108 23.18 -14.00 13.32
N ASN A 109 22.27 -13.02 13.15
CA ASN A 109 20.94 -13.02 13.73
C ASN A 109 19.87 -13.58 12.77
N ARG A 110 20.25 -14.04 11.57
CA ARG A 110 19.34 -14.50 10.52
C ARG A 110 18.27 -15.45 11.05
N ASN A 111 18.69 -16.51 11.74
CA ASN A 111 17.76 -17.52 12.25
C ASN A 111 16.80 -16.93 13.29
N VAL A 112 17.29 -16.13 14.24
CA VAL A 112 16.47 -15.48 15.27
C VAL A 112 15.45 -14.52 14.66
N ILE A 113 15.85 -13.77 13.61
CA ILE A 113 14.94 -12.90 12.87
C ILE A 113 13.83 -13.74 12.23
N LEU A 114 14.18 -14.82 11.52
CA LEU A 114 13.21 -15.68 10.85
C LEU A 114 12.28 -16.38 11.86
N GLU A 115 12.78 -16.93 12.94
CA GLU A 115 11.98 -17.51 14.04
C GLU A 115 10.96 -16.49 14.58
N THR A 116 11.41 -15.27 14.83
CA THR A 116 10.58 -14.21 15.39
C THR A 116 9.49 -13.78 14.43
N ILE A 117 9.84 -13.48 13.18
CA ILE A 117 8.87 -12.92 12.23
C ILE A 117 7.87 -13.96 11.72
N THR A 118 8.30 -15.23 11.59
CA THR A 118 7.41 -16.33 11.20
C THR A 118 6.66 -16.94 12.40
N GLN A 119 6.96 -16.51 13.62
CA GLN A 119 6.42 -17.11 14.84
C GLN A 119 6.62 -18.64 14.85
N LEU A 120 7.85 -19.08 14.60
CA LEU A 120 8.22 -20.50 14.52
C LEU A 120 7.38 -21.25 13.47
N ASP A 121 7.40 -20.78 12.22
CA ASP A 121 6.68 -21.35 11.06
C ASP A 121 5.13 -21.33 11.17
N GLN A 122 4.57 -20.42 11.98
CA GLN A 122 3.11 -20.29 12.15
C GLN A 122 2.53 -19.04 11.46
N ARG A 123 3.36 -18.05 11.10
CA ARG A 123 2.95 -16.82 10.47
C ARG A 123 3.53 -16.67 9.07
N THR A 124 2.66 -16.49 8.09
CA THR A 124 3.08 -16.21 6.71
C THR A 124 3.70 -14.82 6.61
N VAL A 125 4.85 -14.74 5.95
CA VAL A 125 5.59 -13.51 5.70
C VAL A 125 5.94 -13.39 4.22
N MET A 126 6.33 -12.19 3.79
CA MET A 126 6.90 -11.94 2.47
C MET A 126 8.39 -11.65 2.61
N ALA A 127 9.20 -12.34 1.82
CA ALA A 127 10.59 -11.97 1.55
C ALA A 127 10.69 -11.37 0.15
N GLN A 128 11.41 -10.29 0.00
CA GLN A 128 11.70 -9.65 -1.28
C GLN A 128 13.20 -9.38 -1.41
N LYS A 129 13.74 -9.56 -2.62
CA LYS A 129 15.11 -9.11 -2.89
C LYS A 129 15.23 -7.64 -2.56
N LEU A 130 16.26 -7.27 -1.79
CA LEU A 130 16.54 -5.88 -1.42
C LEU A 130 16.71 -5.02 -2.68
N ILE A 131 16.08 -3.87 -2.69
CA ILE A 131 16.26 -2.84 -3.72
C ILE A 131 17.28 -1.84 -3.17
N PRO A 132 18.53 -1.80 -3.67
CA PRO A 132 19.58 -0.94 -3.09
C PRO A 132 19.21 0.55 -3.06
N GLU A 133 18.39 0.99 -4.02
CA GLU A 133 17.92 2.36 -4.15
C GLU A 133 16.97 2.81 -3.01
N TYR A 134 16.67 1.93 -2.03
CA TYR A 134 15.90 2.33 -0.85
C TYR A 134 16.55 3.51 -0.09
N VAL A 135 17.87 3.63 -0.18
CA VAL A 135 18.61 4.73 0.46
C VAL A 135 18.27 6.10 -0.12
N ASP A 136 17.84 6.12 -1.38
CA ASP A 136 17.42 7.32 -2.11
C ASP A 136 15.95 7.68 -1.79
N GLY A 137 15.24 6.77 -1.12
CA GLY A 137 13.87 6.93 -0.70
C GLY A 137 12.86 6.06 -1.44
N ASP A 138 11.65 6.07 -0.94
CA ASP A 138 10.48 5.49 -1.61
C ASP A 138 9.54 6.60 -2.10
N LYS A 139 8.91 6.36 -3.24
CA LYS A 139 7.97 7.29 -3.88
C LYS A 139 6.55 6.85 -3.58
N ARG A 140 5.77 7.65 -2.84
CA ARG A 140 4.32 7.51 -2.74
C ARG A 140 3.66 8.22 -3.91
N VAL A 141 3.04 7.45 -4.82
CA VAL A 141 2.22 7.97 -5.91
C VAL A 141 0.75 7.78 -5.53
N LEU A 142 -0.06 8.82 -5.62
CA LEU A 142 -1.50 8.75 -5.41
C LEU A 142 -2.21 8.56 -6.75
N LEU A 143 -3.22 7.67 -6.76
CA LEU A 143 -4.04 7.39 -7.93
C LEU A 143 -5.52 7.61 -7.59
N ILE A 144 -6.25 8.22 -8.53
CA ILE A 144 -7.71 8.36 -8.49
C ILE A 144 -8.27 7.63 -9.71
N ASN A 145 -9.07 6.59 -9.48
CA ASN A 145 -9.60 5.71 -10.52
C ASN A 145 -8.53 5.14 -11.48
N GLY A 146 -7.36 4.82 -10.92
CA GLY A 146 -6.22 4.31 -11.67
C GLY A 146 -5.38 5.38 -12.37
N GLU A 147 -5.80 6.66 -12.38
CA GLU A 147 -5.00 7.77 -12.94
C GLU A 147 -4.07 8.33 -11.88
N PRO A 148 -2.76 8.42 -12.14
CA PRO A 148 -1.81 8.96 -11.18
C PRO A 148 -1.89 10.49 -11.10
N ILE A 149 -1.74 11.03 -9.89
CA ILE A 149 -1.36 12.43 -9.71
C ILE A 149 0.05 12.60 -10.28
N LEU A 150 0.31 13.70 -10.97
CA LEU A 150 1.54 13.93 -11.75
C LEU A 150 2.82 13.97 -10.90
N TYR A 151 2.68 14.13 -9.60
CA TYR A 151 3.76 14.24 -8.63
C TYR A 151 3.70 13.12 -7.61
N ALA A 152 4.86 12.66 -7.18
CA ALA A 152 5.01 11.70 -6.08
C ALA A 152 5.62 12.39 -4.86
N LEU A 153 5.29 11.85 -3.69
CA LEU A 153 5.93 12.20 -2.43
C LEU A 153 7.11 11.25 -2.21
N LEU A 154 8.34 11.72 -2.47
CA LEU A 154 9.57 10.99 -2.15
C LEU A 154 9.80 11.08 -0.64
N ARG A 155 9.85 9.93 0.02
CA ARG A 155 10.10 9.80 1.45
C ARG A 155 11.50 9.22 1.63
N VAL A 156 12.42 10.02 2.15
CA VAL A 156 13.82 9.61 2.33
C VAL A 156 14.03 9.10 3.75
N PRO A 157 14.58 7.88 3.94
CA PRO A 157 14.84 7.34 5.25
C PRO A 157 15.93 8.13 5.99
N LEU A 158 15.90 8.09 7.31
CA LEU A 158 17.02 8.59 8.11
C LEU A 158 18.26 7.71 7.89
N LYS A 159 19.43 8.30 8.04
CA LYS A 159 20.71 7.56 7.86
C LYS A 159 20.75 6.33 8.78
N GLY A 160 20.91 5.16 8.17
CA GLY A 160 20.94 3.87 8.87
C GLY A 160 19.58 3.23 9.13
N GLU A 161 18.48 3.85 8.66
CA GLU A 161 17.14 3.29 8.70
C GLU A 161 16.74 2.70 7.34
N LEU A 162 15.99 1.60 7.38
CA LEU A 162 15.37 1.01 6.17
C LEU A 162 14.03 1.69 5.85
N ARG A 163 13.40 2.29 6.85
CA ARG A 163 12.03 2.82 6.78
C ARG A 163 12.03 4.30 6.42
N ALA A 164 11.32 4.66 5.36
CA ALA A 164 11.20 6.03 4.87
C ALA A 164 9.89 6.73 5.29
N ASN A 165 9.04 6.09 6.09
CA ASN A 165 7.73 6.62 6.46
C ASN A 165 7.85 7.95 7.22
N LEU A 166 7.07 8.96 6.82
CA LEU A 166 7.05 10.29 7.46
C LEU A 166 6.74 10.21 8.96
N ALA A 167 5.86 9.28 9.36
CA ALA A 167 5.53 9.05 10.77
C ALA A 167 6.72 8.55 11.62
N LYS A 168 7.78 8.04 10.98
CA LYS A 168 9.03 7.60 11.63
C LYS A 168 10.18 8.60 11.45
N GLY A 169 9.87 9.84 11.02
CA GLY A 169 10.85 10.93 10.90
C GLY A 169 11.50 11.08 9.53
N GLY A 170 11.04 10.35 8.52
CA GLY A 170 11.49 10.54 7.13
C GLY A 170 11.19 11.96 6.63
N ALA A 171 12.06 12.50 5.78
CA ALA A 171 11.81 13.76 5.09
C ALA A 171 10.98 13.51 3.83
N GLY A 172 9.96 14.37 3.59
CA GLY A 172 9.13 14.32 2.39
C GLY A 172 9.56 15.39 1.38
N GLN A 173 9.77 14.99 0.14
CA GLN A 173 10.06 15.87 -0.98
C GLN A 173 9.12 15.54 -2.14
N GLY A 174 8.57 16.57 -2.80
CA GLY A 174 7.82 16.38 -4.04
C GLY A 174 8.75 16.13 -5.22
N ILE A 175 8.39 15.21 -6.10
CA ILE A 175 9.11 14.91 -7.36
C ILE A 175 8.11 14.63 -8.47
N GLU A 176 8.50 14.89 -9.73
CA GLU A 176 7.72 14.49 -10.88
C GLU A 176 7.84 12.98 -11.15
N LEU A 177 6.76 12.39 -11.67
CA LEU A 177 6.79 10.99 -12.11
C LEU A 177 7.66 10.83 -13.35
N ASN A 178 8.60 9.89 -13.29
CA ASN A 178 9.38 9.50 -14.45
C ASN A 178 8.65 8.48 -15.35
N ALA A 179 9.24 8.09 -16.46
CA ALA A 179 8.64 7.16 -17.43
C ALA A 179 8.35 5.77 -16.80
N ARG A 180 9.22 5.29 -15.91
CA ARG A 180 9.02 3.99 -15.24
C ARG A 180 7.88 4.04 -14.21
N ASP A 181 7.77 5.14 -13.48
CA ASP A 181 6.68 5.34 -12.53
C ASP A 181 5.32 5.34 -13.26
N ARG A 182 5.23 6.04 -14.39
CA ARG A 182 4.02 6.06 -15.26
C ARG A 182 3.71 4.68 -15.81
N TYR A 183 4.72 3.94 -16.29
CA TYR A 183 4.55 2.57 -16.76
C TYR A 183 3.94 1.68 -15.66
N ILE A 184 4.43 1.75 -14.41
CA ILE A 184 3.88 0.99 -13.29
C ILE A 184 2.40 1.36 -13.08
N CYS A 185 2.06 2.65 -13.08
CA CYS A 185 0.68 3.11 -12.95
C CYS A 185 -0.22 2.55 -14.07
N GLU A 186 0.25 2.53 -15.31
CA GLU A 186 -0.47 1.98 -16.47
C GLU A 186 -0.72 0.48 -16.31
N GLN A 187 0.27 -0.28 -15.81
CA GLN A 187 0.13 -1.72 -15.61
C GLN A 187 -0.92 -2.09 -14.54
N ILE A 188 -1.00 -1.30 -13.47
CA ILE A 188 -1.93 -1.59 -12.36
C ILE A 188 -3.33 -1.01 -12.59
N LYS A 189 -3.47 0.03 -13.41
CA LYS A 189 -4.73 0.76 -13.64
C LYS A 189 -5.93 -0.14 -13.97
N PRO A 190 -5.87 -1.10 -14.91
CA PRO A 190 -7.02 -1.95 -15.22
C PRO A 190 -7.51 -2.74 -14.00
N ALA A 191 -6.59 -3.31 -13.23
CA ALA A 191 -6.95 -4.07 -12.03
C ALA A 191 -7.58 -3.19 -10.94
N LEU A 192 -7.09 -1.96 -10.77
CA LEU A 192 -7.69 -1.00 -9.82
C LEU A 192 -9.13 -0.64 -10.24
N GLN A 193 -9.36 -0.41 -11.53
CA GLN A 193 -10.68 -0.09 -12.07
C GLN A 193 -11.65 -1.26 -11.95
N ASP A 194 -11.23 -2.47 -12.34
CA ASP A 194 -12.04 -3.69 -12.24
C ASP A 194 -12.44 -4.00 -10.79
N MET A 195 -11.54 -3.72 -9.85
CA MET A 195 -11.79 -3.89 -8.42
C MET A 195 -12.49 -2.68 -7.76
N GLN A 196 -12.81 -1.63 -8.50
CA GLN A 196 -13.39 -0.39 -7.96
C GLN A 196 -12.57 0.18 -6.78
N LEU A 197 -11.25 0.13 -6.91
CA LEU A 197 -10.28 0.72 -6.00
C LEU A 197 -10.01 2.17 -6.47
N CYS A 198 -10.93 3.06 -6.13
CA CYS A 198 -10.96 4.42 -6.64
C CYS A 198 -9.81 5.29 -6.13
N PHE A 199 -9.49 5.22 -4.83
CA PHE A 199 -8.41 6.02 -4.23
C PHE A 199 -7.33 5.11 -3.66
N VAL A 200 -6.14 5.15 -4.26
CA VAL A 200 -5.03 4.23 -3.98
C VAL A 200 -3.72 5.00 -3.88
N GLY A 201 -2.83 4.54 -3.01
CA GLY A 201 -1.44 4.97 -2.96
C GLY A 201 -0.53 3.81 -3.30
N ILE A 202 0.41 3.99 -4.21
CA ILE A 202 1.43 2.97 -4.47
C ILE A 202 2.80 3.44 -4.00
N ASP A 203 3.62 2.49 -3.60
CA ASP A 203 4.98 2.76 -3.16
C ASP A 203 5.97 2.16 -4.17
N ILE A 204 6.92 3.00 -4.62
CA ILE A 204 7.92 2.64 -5.63
C ILE A 204 9.31 2.96 -5.07
N ILE A 205 10.19 1.95 -5.02
CA ILE A 205 11.61 2.12 -4.72
C ILE A 205 12.42 1.88 -6.00
N GLY A 206 13.27 2.83 -6.36
CA GLY A 206 14.02 2.76 -7.61
C GLY A 206 13.06 2.63 -8.81
N LYS A 207 13.01 1.44 -9.42
CA LYS A 207 12.16 1.11 -10.57
C LYS A 207 11.10 0.02 -10.27
N TYR A 208 10.87 -0.28 -8.99
CA TYR A 208 10.05 -1.40 -8.56
C TYR A 208 8.89 -0.96 -7.66
N LEU A 209 7.71 -1.47 -7.96
CA LEU A 209 6.54 -1.42 -7.11
C LEU A 209 6.77 -2.29 -5.85
N THR A 210 6.46 -1.76 -4.69
CA THR A 210 6.66 -2.47 -3.41
C THR A 210 5.38 -2.71 -2.65
N GLU A 211 4.39 -1.82 -2.78
CA GLU A 211 3.09 -1.90 -2.10
C GLU A 211 2.00 -1.17 -2.90
N ILE A 212 0.76 -1.64 -2.77
CA ILE A 212 -0.46 -0.98 -3.28
C ILE A 212 -1.39 -0.74 -2.09
N ASN A 213 -1.41 0.48 -1.58
CA ASN A 213 -2.14 0.87 -0.38
C ASN A 213 -3.57 1.28 -0.74
N VAL A 214 -4.54 0.43 -0.41
CA VAL A 214 -5.95 0.59 -0.78
C VAL A 214 -6.85 1.09 0.36
N THR A 215 -6.36 1.11 1.60
CA THR A 215 -7.15 1.45 2.80
C THR A 215 -7.19 2.95 3.06
N SER A 216 -6.07 3.52 3.51
CA SER A 216 -5.98 4.93 3.93
C SER A 216 -4.68 5.59 3.45
N PRO A 217 -4.37 5.59 2.12
CA PRO A 217 -3.14 6.21 1.64
C PRO A 217 -3.06 7.69 2.04
N THR A 218 -1.87 8.10 2.47
CA THR A 218 -1.53 9.47 2.87
C THR A 218 -0.67 10.13 1.80
N GLY A 219 -0.50 11.48 1.88
CA GLY A 219 0.34 12.25 0.96
C GLY A 219 -0.40 13.39 0.26
N ILE A 220 -1.75 13.47 0.36
CA ILE A 220 -2.54 14.54 -0.26
C ILE A 220 -2.06 15.90 0.23
N ARG A 221 -2.04 16.13 1.54
CA ARG A 221 -1.74 17.43 2.14
C ARG A 221 -0.33 17.92 1.83
N GLU A 222 0.61 17.00 1.76
CA GLU A 222 2.00 17.28 1.44
C GLU A 222 2.13 17.72 -0.02
N LEU A 223 1.53 16.96 -0.96
CA LEU A 223 1.59 17.27 -2.39
C LEU A 223 0.80 18.54 -2.74
N ASP A 224 -0.40 18.71 -2.18
CA ASP A 224 -1.19 19.93 -2.35
C ASP A 224 -0.39 21.18 -1.95
N LYS A 225 0.28 21.12 -0.79
CA LYS A 225 1.11 22.23 -0.29
C LYS A 225 2.35 22.48 -1.16
N MET A 226 2.98 21.44 -1.71
CA MET A 226 4.23 21.56 -2.48
C MET A 226 4.00 22.08 -3.90
N TYR A 227 2.87 21.73 -4.51
CA TYR A 227 2.60 21.97 -5.92
C TYR A 227 1.35 22.78 -6.20
N ASP A 228 0.75 23.37 -5.16
CA ASP A 228 -0.52 24.15 -5.28
C ASP A 228 -1.61 23.35 -5.98
N LEU A 229 -1.76 22.06 -5.57
CA LEU A 229 -2.76 21.14 -6.10
C LEU A 229 -4.01 21.16 -5.21
N ASN A 230 -5.08 20.56 -5.73
CA ASN A 230 -6.27 20.22 -4.96
C ASN A 230 -6.69 18.77 -5.28
N ILE A 231 -5.92 17.81 -4.76
CA ILE A 231 -6.14 16.38 -5.01
C ILE A 231 -7.50 15.94 -4.46
N SER A 232 -7.93 16.55 -3.36
CA SER A 232 -9.24 16.26 -2.78
C SER A 232 -10.38 16.66 -3.72
N GLU A 233 -10.31 17.82 -4.38
CA GLU A 233 -11.28 18.25 -5.39
C GLU A 233 -11.33 17.25 -6.54
N THR A 234 -10.17 16.85 -7.10
CA THR A 234 -10.11 15.84 -8.16
C THR A 234 -10.79 14.52 -7.76
N LEU A 235 -10.61 14.09 -6.50
CA LEU A 235 -11.28 12.89 -5.98
C LEU A 235 -12.79 13.10 -5.91
N PHE A 236 -13.25 14.21 -5.34
CA PHE A 236 -14.68 14.47 -5.19
C PHE A 236 -15.38 14.70 -6.54
N ASP A 237 -14.77 15.39 -7.50
CA ASP A 237 -15.28 15.53 -8.86
C ASP A 237 -15.50 14.17 -9.52
N HIS A 238 -14.54 13.25 -9.35
CA HIS A 238 -14.69 11.88 -9.84
C HIS A 238 -15.87 11.17 -9.17
N LEU A 239 -16.01 11.25 -7.85
CA LEU A 239 -17.12 10.62 -7.11
C LEU A 239 -18.49 11.20 -7.50
N GLU A 240 -18.59 12.52 -7.64
CA GLU A 240 -19.82 13.17 -8.11
C GLU A 240 -20.18 12.75 -9.53
N SER A 241 -19.19 12.54 -10.40
CA SER A 241 -19.45 12.04 -11.76
C SER A 241 -20.04 10.63 -11.75
N GLN A 242 -19.59 9.77 -10.83
CA GLN A 242 -20.12 8.41 -10.66
C GLN A 242 -21.58 8.44 -10.16
N LEU A 243 -21.90 9.32 -9.21
CA LEU A 243 -23.27 9.47 -8.70
C LEU A 243 -24.26 9.96 -9.76
N LYS A 244 -23.80 10.77 -10.73
CA LYS A 244 -24.64 11.28 -11.83
C LYS A 244 -24.85 10.24 -12.95
N ALA A 245 -23.99 9.22 -13.03
CA ALA A 245 -24.03 8.19 -14.07
C ALA A 245 -24.86 6.95 -13.66
N GLY A 246 -25.16 6.76 -12.40
CA GLY A 246 -25.96 5.66 -11.82
C GLY A 246 -27.36 6.11 -11.47
#